data_7d7d4514cf46ee4b560b7dac9a2c44bb
#
_entry.id   7d7d4514cf46ee4b560b7dac9a2c44bb
#
_cell.length_a   1.000
_cell.length_b   1.000
_cell.length_c   1.000
_cell.angle_alpha   90.00
_cell.angle_beta   90.00
_cell.angle_gamma   90.00
#
_symmetry.space_group_name_H-M   'P 1'
#
loop_
_entity.id
_entity.type
_entity.pdbx_description
1 polymer ?
#
loop_
_entity_poly.entity_id
_entity_poly.type
_entity_poly.pdbx_seq_one_letter_code
_entity_poly.pdbx_strand_id
1 'polypeptide(L)'
;MLEDIGYEIKILNTINFKKSMKYNPFAYLRSGKDILKLVQTIITNTKGEGEKSGEDFWVKAEKLYYTALIGYIFYEAPREEKNFITLLDVIDASEEREDDKTYMNPIDEHFEALEKRGPTHFAVKQYKEYKLAAGKTAKPILISCGARLAPFDIQELRYLMI
;
A
#
# COMPACT_ATOMS: atom_id res chain seq x y z
N MET A 1 -9.32 16.48 -34.57
CA MET A 1 -8.92 15.33 -33.70
C MET A 1 -9.47 15.58 -32.31
N LEU A 2 -9.28 14.69 -31.31
CA LEU A 2 -9.90 14.87 -29.97
C LEU A 2 -9.43 16.14 -29.25
N GLU A 3 -8.17 16.53 -29.41
CA GLU A 3 -7.60 17.77 -28.82
C GLU A 3 -8.28 19.03 -29.39
N ASP A 4 -8.64 19.01 -30.67
CA ASP A 4 -9.28 20.16 -31.36
C ASP A 4 -10.68 20.45 -30.84
N ILE A 5 -11.29 19.50 -30.13
CA ILE A 5 -12.62 19.62 -29.49
C ILE A 5 -12.53 19.70 -27.96
N GLY A 6 -11.36 20.00 -27.42
CA GLY A 6 -11.15 20.35 -26.01
C GLY A 6 -10.91 19.16 -25.07
N TYR A 7 -10.61 17.98 -25.58
CA TYR A 7 -10.20 16.85 -24.74
C TYR A 7 -8.71 16.90 -24.39
N GLU A 8 -8.39 16.73 -23.12
CA GLU A 8 -7.04 16.51 -22.64
C GLU A 8 -6.68 15.01 -22.82
N ILE A 9 -5.69 14.73 -23.66
CA ILE A 9 -5.22 13.36 -23.89
C ILE A 9 -4.14 13.01 -22.87
N LYS A 10 -4.38 11.98 -22.06
CA LYS A 10 -3.45 11.46 -21.07
C LYS A 10 -2.89 10.12 -21.56
N ILE A 11 -1.57 10.02 -21.64
CA ILE A 11 -0.88 8.83 -22.17
C ILE A 11 -0.14 8.16 -21.02
N LEU A 12 -0.54 6.93 -20.69
CA LEU A 12 0.26 6.03 -19.84
C LEU A 12 1.10 5.13 -20.76
N ASN A 13 2.37 5.43 -20.87
CA ASN A 13 3.30 4.70 -21.75
C ASN A 13 4.15 3.73 -20.91
N THR A 14 3.82 2.44 -20.97
CA THR A 14 4.52 1.39 -20.22
C THR A 14 5.76 0.84 -20.94
N ILE A 15 6.01 1.27 -22.19
CA ILE A 15 7.21 0.89 -22.96
C ILE A 15 8.30 1.95 -22.77
N ASN A 16 7.92 3.22 -22.80
CA ASN A 16 8.84 4.33 -22.60
C ASN A 16 8.30 5.27 -21.52
N PHE A 17 8.71 5.03 -20.28
CA PHE A 17 8.25 5.78 -19.11
C PHE A 17 8.53 7.28 -19.20
N LYS A 18 9.60 7.71 -19.90
CA LYS A 18 9.89 9.15 -20.11
C LYS A 18 8.81 9.89 -20.93
N LYS A 19 8.04 9.14 -21.71
CA LYS A 19 6.90 9.66 -22.51
C LYS A 19 5.56 9.42 -21.85
N SER A 20 5.56 8.92 -20.62
CA SER A 20 4.34 8.65 -19.86
C SER A 20 3.92 9.86 -19.05
N MET A 21 2.62 10.06 -18.89
CA MET A 21 2.10 10.94 -17.85
C MET A 21 2.38 10.38 -16.47
N LYS A 22 2.46 11.24 -15.46
CA LYS A 22 2.46 10.80 -14.05
C LYS A 22 1.09 10.20 -13.69
N TYR A 23 1.12 9.16 -12.89
CA TYR A 23 -0.08 8.47 -12.41
C TYR A 23 0.07 8.12 -10.93
N ASN A 24 -0.66 8.82 -10.09
CA ASN A 24 -0.70 8.54 -8.67
C ASN A 24 -2.06 7.91 -8.31
N PRO A 25 -2.10 6.61 -7.94
CA PRO A 25 -3.34 5.94 -7.54
C PRO A 25 -4.06 6.62 -6.37
N PHE A 26 -3.31 7.23 -5.45
CA PHE A 26 -3.89 7.94 -4.30
C PHE A 26 -4.74 9.15 -4.69
N ALA A 27 -4.47 9.76 -5.82
CA ALA A 27 -5.27 10.90 -6.32
C ALA A 27 -6.74 10.52 -6.61
N TYR A 28 -7.02 9.24 -6.75
CA TYR A 28 -8.36 8.72 -7.04
C TYR A 28 -9.09 8.18 -5.81
N LEU A 29 -8.42 8.13 -4.65
CA LEU A 29 -9.04 7.72 -3.40
C LEU A 29 -9.91 8.85 -2.83
N ARG A 30 -11.12 8.51 -2.40
CA ARG A 30 -12.07 9.43 -1.76
C ARG A 30 -12.60 8.90 -0.44
N SER A 31 -12.49 7.60 -0.21
CA SER A 31 -13.08 6.94 0.96
C SER A 31 -12.38 5.61 1.28
N GLY A 32 -12.66 5.06 2.46
CA GLY A 32 -12.23 3.70 2.82
C GLY A 32 -12.66 2.63 1.80
N LYS A 33 -13.80 2.82 1.13
CA LYS A 33 -14.24 1.91 0.06
C LYS A 33 -13.28 1.89 -1.13
N ASP A 34 -12.73 3.05 -1.49
CA ASP A 34 -11.77 3.14 -2.60
C ASP A 34 -10.42 2.57 -2.21
N ILE A 35 -10.03 2.71 -0.93
CA ILE A 35 -8.85 2.04 -0.36
C ILE A 35 -8.99 0.51 -0.51
N LEU A 36 -10.12 -0.05 -0.13
CA LEU A 36 -10.37 -1.49 -0.27
C LEU A 36 -10.30 -1.96 -1.73
N LYS A 37 -10.81 -1.16 -2.67
CA LYS A 37 -10.70 -1.46 -4.11
C LYS A 37 -9.26 -1.43 -4.59
N LEU A 38 -8.47 -0.42 -4.17
CA LEU A 38 -7.05 -0.32 -4.53
C LEU A 38 -6.29 -1.54 -4.01
N VAL A 39 -6.48 -1.90 -2.74
CA VAL A 39 -5.88 -3.11 -2.14
C VAL A 39 -6.25 -4.36 -2.92
N GLN A 40 -7.54 -4.54 -3.24
CA GLN A 40 -7.99 -5.69 -4.03
C GLN A 40 -7.32 -5.71 -5.41
N THR A 41 -7.15 -4.56 -6.05
CA THR A 41 -6.47 -4.42 -7.34
C THR A 41 -4.99 -4.82 -7.24
N ILE A 42 -4.28 -4.34 -6.20
CA ILE A 42 -2.89 -4.74 -5.94
C ILE A 42 -2.80 -6.26 -5.81
N ILE A 43 -3.56 -6.86 -4.91
CA ILE A 43 -3.52 -8.31 -4.67
C ILE A 43 -3.84 -9.10 -5.94
N THR A 44 -4.87 -8.69 -6.69
CA THR A 44 -5.30 -9.43 -7.90
C THR A 44 -4.26 -9.37 -9.02
N ASN A 45 -3.64 -8.21 -9.21
CA ASN A 45 -2.71 -7.99 -10.34
C ASN A 45 -1.25 -8.37 -10.02
N THR A 46 -0.94 -8.69 -8.77
CA THR A 46 0.40 -9.13 -8.34
C THR A 46 0.45 -10.60 -7.91
N LYS A 47 -0.56 -11.39 -8.29
CA LYS A 47 -0.54 -12.85 -8.05
C LYS A 47 0.58 -13.48 -8.87
N GLY A 48 1.40 -14.30 -8.19
CA GLY A 48 2.39 -15.15 -8.83
C GLY A 48 1.75 -16.29 -9.64
N GLU A 49 2.49 -16.81 -10.62
CA GLU A 49 2.09 -18.05 -11.30
C GLU A 49 2.03 -19.20 -10.28
N GLY A 50 0.87 -19.81 -10.13
CA GLY A 50 0.64 -20.93 -9.22
C GLY A 50 -0.04 -20.58 -7.90
N GLU A 51 -0.30 -19.31 -7.57
CA GLU A 51 -1.19 -18.97 -6.47
C GLU A 51 -2.61 -19.44 -6.76
N LYS A 52 -3.07 -20.45 -5.99
CA LYS A 52 -4.44 -20.97 -6.11
C LYS A 52 -5.45 -19.86 -5.83
N SER A 53 -6.55 -19.87 -6.55
CA SER A 53 -7.66 -18.92 -6.43
C SER A 53 -8.48 -19.15 -5.14
N GLY A 54 -7.84 -19.05 -3.98
CA GLY A 54 -8.48 -19.13 -2.67
C GLY A 54 -7.96 -17.99 -1.79
N GLU A 55 -8.83 -17.39 -1.00
CA GLU A 55 -8.39 -16.47 0.04
C GLU A 55 -7.64 -17.26 1.12
N ASP A 56 -6.35 -17.48 0.91
CA ASP A 56 -5.47 -18.01 1.93
C ASP A 56 -5.33 -17.01 3.08
N PHE A 57 -5.05 -17.51 4.26
CA PHE A 57 -4.76 -16.73 5.46
C PHE A 57 -3.74 -15.61 5.19
N TRP A 58 -2.68 -15.93 4.44
CA TRP A 58 -1.63 -14.99 4.07
C TRP A 58 -2.18 -13.79 3.28
N VAL A 59 -2.99 -14.06 2.26
CA VAL A 59 -3.62 -13.00 1.43
C VAL A 59 -4.55 -12.13 2.26
N LYS A 60 -5.28 -12.71 3.23
CA LYS A 60 -6.13 -11.93 4.14
C LYS A 60 -5.30 -11.00 5.02
N ALA A 61 -4.20 -11.50 5.58
CA ALA A 61 -3.30 -10.70 6.41
C ALA A 61 -2.59 -9.59 5.61
N GLU A 62 -2.14 -9.89 4.38
CA GLU A 62 -1.60 -8.89 3.44
C GLU A 62 -2.62 -7.80 3.13
N LYS A 63 -3.88 -8.16 2.85
CA LYS A 63 -4.96 -7.20 2.60
C LYS A 63 -5.18 -6.26 3.78
N LEU A 64 -5.21 -6.80 5.01
CA LEU A 64 -5.35 -6.00 6.23
C LEU A 64 -4.19 -5.02 6.38
N TYR A 65 -2.97 -5.48 6.15
CA TYR A 65 -1.78 -4.65 6.25
C TYR A 65 -1.76 -3.53 5.22
N TYR A 66 -1.96 -3.84 3.92
CA TYR A 66 -2.07 -2.82 2.89
C TYR A 66 -3.21 -1.82 3.17
N THR A 67 -4.35 -2.32 3.64
CA THR A 67 -5.49 -1.45 3.97
C THR A 67 -5.16 -0.49 5.10
N ALA A 68 -4.42 -0.98 6.11
CA ALA A 68 -3.96 -0.14 7.22
C ALA A 68 -2.98 0.94 6.74
N LEU A 69 -1.94 0.56 5.99
CA LEU A 69 -0.92 1.49 5.51
C LEU A 69 -1.48 2.53 4.53
N ILE A 70 -2.24 2.09 3.52
CA ILE A 70 -2.86 2.99 2.55
C ILE A 70 -3.86 3.91 3.25
N GLY A 71 -4.61 3.38 4.22
CA GLY A 71 -5.52 4.15 5.05
C GLY A 71 -4.79 5.21 5.88
N TYR A 72 -3.67 4.86 6.51
CA TYR A 72 -2.83 5.80 7.24
C TYR A 72 -2.33 6.92 6.32
N ILE A 73 -1.71 6.58 5.20
CA ILE A 73 -1.20 7.56 4.22
C ILE A 73 -2.34 8.46 3.71
N PHE A 74 -3.49 7.90 3.38
CA PHE A 74 -4.62 8.65 2.84
C PHE A 74 -5.20 9.66 3.83
N TYR A 75 -5.37 9.28 5.10
CA TYR A 75 -6.02 10.13 6.10
C TYR A 75 -5.03 11.06 6.82
N GLU A 76 -3.81 10.60 7.12
CA GLU A 76 -2.89 11.25 8.05
C GLU A 76 -1.68 11.92 7.38
N ALA A 77 -1.21 11.40 6.24
CA ALA A 77 -0.03 11.95 5.59
C ALA A 77 -0.31 13.33 4.95
N PRO A 78 0.69 14.20 4.86
CA PRO A 78 0.60 15.42 4.06
C PRO A 78 0.37 15.11 2.58
N ARG A 79 -0.13 16.10 1.84
CA ARG A 79 -0.57 15.89 0.45
C ARG A 79 0.53 15.34 -0.48
N GLU A 80 1.74 15.82 -0.31
CA GLU A 80 2.93 15.43 -1.07
C GLU A 80 3.36 14.00 -0.84
N GLU A 81 3.01 13.43 0.32
CA GLU A 81 3.30 12.05 0.70
C GLU A 81 2.15 11.09 0.38
N LYS A 82 0.99 11.59 -0.08
CA LYS A 82 -0.14 10.75 -0.52
C LYS A 82 0.13 10.16 -1.90
N ASN A 83 1.06 9.23 -1.96
CA ASN A 83 1.47 8.59 -3.21
C ASN A 83 1.95 7.14 -2.97
N PHE A 84 2.18 6.42 -4.07
CA PHE A 84 2.56 5.02 -4.02
C PHE A 84 4.00 4.81 -3.54
N ILE A 85 4.86 5.80 -3.71
CA ILE A 85 6.26 5.72 -3.25
C ILE A 85 6.32 5.69 -1.74
N THR A 86 5.53 6.54 -1.09
CA THR A 86 5.40 6.53 0.38
C THR A 86 4.94 5.16 0.89
N LEU A 87 4.04 4.47 0.16
CA LEU A 87 3.65 3.11 0.53
C LEU A 87 4.83 2.13 0.45
N LEU A 88 5.66 2.20 -0.61
CA LEU A 88 6.87 1.39 -0.74
C LEU A 88 7.84 1.66 0.42
N ASP A 89 8.12 2.92 0.68
CA ASP A 89 9.07 3.33 1.74
C ASP A 89 8.59 2.91 3.14
N VAL A 90 7.27 2.97 3.40
CA VAL A 90 6.67 2.50 4.66
C VAL A 90 6.78 0.99 4.81
N ILE A 91 6.59 0.22 3.73
CA ILE A 91 6.75 -1.24 3.74
C ILE A 91 8.22 -1.61 4.00
N ASP A 92 9.16 -0.93 3.37
CA ASP A 92 10.59 -1.15 3.58
C ASP A 92 11.01 -0.82 5.02
N ALA A 93 10.38 0.20 5.63
CA ALA A 93 10.61 0.56 7.03
C ALA A 93 9.93 -0.39 8.04
N SER A 94 9.08 -1.30 7.59
CA SER A 94 8.32 -2.23 8.44
C SER A 94 9.14 -3.47 8.76
N GLU A 95 10.24 -3.31 9.50
CA GLU A 95 11.05 -4.43 9.94
C GLU A 95 10.46 -5.08 11.19
N GLU A 96 10.45 -6.42 11.21
CA GLU A 96 10.13 -7.22 12.39
C GLU A 96 11.39 -7.95 12.87
N ARG A 97 11.65 -7.90 14.18
CA ARG A 97 12.74 -8.64 14.84
C ARG A 97 12.16 -9.81 15.61
N GLU A 98 12.52 -11.02 15.20
CA GLU A 98 12.05 -12.26 15.83
C GLU A 98 12.70 -12.53 17.19
N ASP A 99 13.89 -11.98 17.41
CA ASP A 99 14.73 -12.15 18.61
C ASP A 99 14.35 -11.18 19.74
N ASP A 100 13.62 -10.10 19.45
CA ASP A 100 13.22 -9.11 20.43
C ASP A 100 11.70 -8.87 20.38
N LYS A 101 10.98 -9.46 21.32
CA LYS A 101 9.53 -9.31 21.48
C LYS A 101 9.09 -7.93 21.95
N THR A 102 10.02 -7.11 22.41
CA THR A 102 9.76 -5.74 22.88
C THR A 102 10.05 -4.71 21.80
N TYR A 103 10.63 -5.15 20.67
CA TYR A 103 10.92 -4.27 19.56
C TYR A 103 9.63 -3.75 18.93
N MET A 104 9.51 -2.45 18.92
CA MET A 104 8.47 -1.73 18.17
C MET A 104 9.14 -1.11 16.95
N ASN A 105 8.64 -1.47 15.78
CA ASN A 105 9.09 -0.82 14.56
C ASN A 105 8.48 0.59 14.44
N PRO A 106 9.04 1.48 13.60
CA PRO A 106 8.51 2.84 13.44
C PRO A 106 7.04 2.90 13.07
N ILE A 107 6.54 1.90 12.36
CA ILE A 107 5.14 1.83 11.92
C ILE A 107 4.23 1.52 13.12
N ASP A 108 4.64 0.61 14.02
CA ASP A 108 3.92 0.34 15.26
C ASP A 108 3.76 1.62 16.09
N GLU A 109 4.83 2.42 16.23
CA GLU A 109 4.81 3.68 16.98
C GLU A 109 3.82 4.68 16.37
N HIS A 110 3.79 4.81 15.04
CA HIS A 110 2.85 5.68 14.34
C HIS A 110 1.40 5.24 14.56
N PHE A 111 1.11 3.94 14.49
CA PHE A 111 -0.24 3.43 14.73
C PHE A 111 -0.66 3.54 16.19
N GLU A 112 0.23 3.35 17.15
CA GLU A 112 -0.07 3.62 18.56
C GLU A 112 -0.39 5.10 18.82
N ALA A 113 0.39 6.01 18.24
CA ALA A 113 0.13 7.44 18.37
C ALA A 113 -1.23 7.82 17.76
N LEU A 114 -1.58 7.24 16.61
CA LEU A 114 -2.87 7.45 15.95
C LEU A 114 -4.01 6.86 16.78
N GLU A 115 -3.82 5.67 17.37
CA GLU A 115 -4.83 5.03 18.22
C GLU A 115 -5.16 5.88 19.45
N LYS A 116 -4.15 6.47 20.11
CA LYS A 116 -4.33 7.37 21.25
C LYS A 116 -5.18 8.60 20.90
N ARG A 117 -5.10 9.09 19.65
CA ARG A 117 -5.89 10.24 19.15
C ARG A 117 -7.27 9.83 18.64
N GLY A 118 -7.39 8.63 18.05
CA GLY A 118 -8.61 8.16 17.42
C GLY A 118 -8.72 6.64 17.39
N PRO A 119 -9.18 5.99 18.46
CA PRO A 119 -9.24 4.52 18.56
C PRO A 119 -10.20 3.87 17.55
N THR A 120 -11.13 4.65 16.98
CA THR A 120 -12.08 4.20 15.96
C THR A 120 -11.63 4.52 14.54
N HIS A 121 -10.44 5.09 14.37
CA HIS A 121 -9.89 5.44 13.07
C HIS A 121 -9.80 4.22 12.14
N PHE A 122 -10.16 4.41 10.87
CA PHE A 122 -10.23 3.33 9.88
C PHE A 122 -8.92 2.52 9.82
N ALA A 123 -7.79 3.21 9.66
CA ALA A 123 -6.49 2.57 9.54
C ALA A 123 -6.07 1.83 10.82
N VAL A 124 -6.37 2.38 12.01
CA VAL A 124 -6.10 1.74 13.30
C VAL A 124 -6.85 0.42 13.42
N LYS A 125 -8.13 0.37 13.06
CA LYS A 125 -8.91 -0.87 13.08
C LYS A 125 -8.28 -1.94 12.19
N GLN A 126 -7.90 -1.59 10.97
CA GLN A 126 -7.27 -2.54 10.04
C GLN A 126 -5.91 -3.03 10.54
N TYR A 127 -5.12 -2.14 11.15
CA TYR A 127 -3.82 -2.49 11.73
C TYR A 127 -3.94 -3.45 12.90
N LYS A 128 -4.91 -3.23 13.78
CA LYS A 128 -5.21 -4.14 14.89
C LYS A 128 -5.60 -5.54 14.40
N GLU A 129 -6.49 -5.60 13.43
CA GLU A 129 -6.88 -6.88 12.82
C GLU A 129 -5.66 -7.59 12.16
N TYR A 130 -4.80 -6.82 11.49
CA TYR A 130 -3.54 -7.35 10.97
C TYR A 130 -2.65 -7.91 12.09
N LYS A 131 -2.41 -7.18 13.17
CA LYS A 131 -1.56 -7.65 14.30
C LYS A 131 -2.15 -8.90 14.96
N LEU A 132 -3.46 -9.00 15.09
CA LEU A 132 -4.14 -10.21 15.57
C LEU A 132 -3.94 -11.40 14.62
N ALA A 133 -4.11 -11.18 13.32
CA ALA A 133 -3.96 -12.22 12.31
C ALA A 133 -2.48 -12.65 12.17
N ALA A 134 -1.57 -11.70 12.12
CA ALA A 134 -0.16 -11.95 11.87
C ALA A 134 0.51 -12.72 13.03
N GLY A 135 0.31 -12.27 14.27
CA GLY A 135 0.93 -12.90 15.43
C GLY A 135 2.43 -13.15 15.24
N LYS A 136 2.84 -14.43 15.35
CA LYS A 136 4.23 -14.84 15.10
C LYS A 136 4.63 -14.92 13.62
N THR A 137 3.70 -14.72 12.71
CA THR A 137 3.91 -14.81 11.25
C THR A 137 3.99 -13.45 10.59
N ALA A 138 4.18 -12.37 11.35
CA ALA A 138 4.26 -11.00 10.84
C ALA A 138 5.38 -10.85 9.80
N LYS A 139 6.59 -11.33 10.10
CA LYS A 139 7.75 -11.21 9.20
C LYS A 139 7.53 -11.86 7.82
N PRO A 140 7.06 -13.12 7.68
CA PRO A 140 6.70 -13.67 6.39
C PRO A 140 5.63 -12.86 5.63
N ILE A 141 4.65 -12.28 6.33
CA ILE A 141 3.63 -11.43 5.70
C ILE A 141 4.26 -10.16 5.15
N LEU A 142 5.15 -9.49 5.90
CA LEU A 142 5.85 -8.29 5.46
C LEU A 142 6.74 -8.57 4.24
N ILE A 143 7.47 -9.69 4.26
CA ILE A 143 8.28 -10.14 3.11
C ILE A 143 7.39 -10.33 1.87
N SER A 144 6.22 -10.96 2.02
CA SER A 144 5.28 -11.16 0.93
C SER A 144 4.74 -9.84 0.39
N CYS A 145 4.38 -8.90 1.27
CA CYS A 145 3.96 -7.56 0.88
C CYS A 145 5.06 -6.83 0.08
N GLY A 146 6.30 -6.84 0.55
CA GLY A 146 7.42 -6.23 -0.17
C GLY A 146 7.64 -6.88 -1.53
N ALA A 147 7.64 -8.21 -1.60
CA ALA A 147 7.82 -8.95 -2.84
C ALA A 147 6.75 -8.65 -3.90
N ARG A 148 5.48 -8.46 -3.50
CA ARG A 148 4.40 -8.08 -4.42
C ARG A 148 4.63 -6.71 -5.04
N LEU A 149 5.18 -5.77 -4.30
CA LEU A 149 5.39 -4.41 -4.77
C LEU A 149 6.78 -4.17 -5.38
N ALA A 150 7.71 -5.11 -5.22
CA ALA A 150 9.06 -5.01 -5.79
C ALA A 150 9.10 -4.63 -7.29
N PRO A 151 8.19 -5.12 -8.17
CA PRO A 151 8.15 -4.69 -9.56
C PRO A 151 7.88 -3.19 -9.76
N PHE A 152 7.29 -2.53 -8.77
CA PHE A 152 7.02 -1.08 -8.81
C PHE A 152 8.17 -0.25 -8.25
N ASP A 153 9.12 -0.90 -7.57
CA ASP A 153 10.26 -0.23 -6.92
C ASP A 153 11.46 -0.08 -7.86
N ILE A 154 11.19 0.32 -9.09
CA ILE A 154 12.20 0.73 -10.07
C ILE A 154 12.15 2.24 -10.25
N GLN A 155 13.31 2.85 -10.45
CA GLN A 155 13.44 4.30 -10.48
C GLN A 155 12.48 4.99 -11.44
N GLU A 156 12.26 4.41 -12.62
CA GLU A 156 11.36 4.94 -13.64
C GLU A 156 9.90 4.95 -13.19
N LEU A 157 9.45 3.88 -12.50
CA LEU A 157 8.09 3.80 -11.99
C LEU A 157 7.91 4.67 -10.76
N ARG A 158 8.89 4.73 -9.85
CA ARG A 158 8.89 5.69 -8.75
C ARG A 158 8.62 7.11 -9.25
N TYR A 159 9.29 7.53 -10.32
CA TYR A 159 9.08 8.86 -10.91
C TYR A 159 7.65 9.08 -11.43
N LEU A 160 6.98 8.05 -11.94
CA LEU A 160 5.63 8.14 -12.48
C LEU A 160 4.54 8.18 -11.41
N MET A 161 4.80 7.58 -10.25
CA MET A 161 3.78 7.32 -9.22
C MET A 161 3.73 8.34 -8.09
N ILE A 162 4.34 9.50 -8.30
CA ILE A 162 4.34 10.64 -7.36
C ILE A 162 3.14 11.54 -7.59
#